data_5b93bd14fa29d85e75fc1b95dc2654bb
#
_entry.id   5b93bd14fa29d85e75fc1b95dc2654bb
#
_cell.length_a   1.000
_cell.length_b   1.000
_cell.length_c   1.000
_cell.angle_alpha   90.00
_cell.angle_beta   90.00
_cell.angle_gamma   90.00
#
_symmetry.space_group_name_H-M   'P 1'
#
loop_
_entity.id
_entity.type
_entity.pdbx_description
1 polymer ?
#
loop_
_entity_poly.entity_id
_entity_poly.type
_entity_poly.pdbx_seq_one_letter_code
_entity_poly.pdbx_strand_id
1 'polypeptide(L)'
;MNTTTRTTQEWQRADAAHFLHPFTDFQSLARKGSRIITRAEGIYLHDSEGHKILDAMSGLWCVNVGYGRQELIDAATRQLQELPFYNAFFQTATPPAIELAELLAEVTPPQFKHVFFSGSGSEGNDTVVRMVRRYWDLLGPVSYTHLTLPTICSV
;
A
#
# COMPACT_ATOMS: atom_id res chain seq x y z
N MET A 1 26.63 -4.97 -3.16
CA MET A 1 26.77 -3.51 -3.24
C MET A 1 27.35 -3.04 -1.91
N ASN A 2 28.51 -2.34 -1.93
CA ASN A 2 29.06 -1.75 -0.73
C ASN A 2 28.08 -0.67 -0.24
N THR A 3 27.38 -0.95 0.84
CA THR A 3 26.60 0.06 1.56
C THR A 3 27.61 1.01 2.26
N THR A 4 28.12 1.97 1.53
CA THR A 4 28.83 3.09 2.15
C THR A 4 27.84 3.76 3.09
N THR A 5 28.10 3.66 4.39
CA THR A 5 27.23 4.17 5.44
C THR A 5 27.26 5.70 5.34
N ARG A 6 26.28 6.28 4.63
CA ARG A 6 26.14 7.75 4.56
C ARG A 6 25.78 8.27 5.95
N THR A 7 26.27 9.45 6.27
CA THR A 7 25.86 10.19 7.46
C THR A 7 24.44 10.71 7.32
N THR A 8 23.78 11.02 8.43
CA THR A 8 22.46 11.67 8.43
C THR A 8 22.42 12.91 7.53
N GLN A 9 23.46 13.75 7.61
CA GLN A 9 23.54 14.96 6.79
C GLN A 9 23.68 14.69 5.29
N GLU A 10 24.38 13.63 4.90
CA GLU A 10 24.49 13.23 3.49
C GLU A 10 23.16 12.71 2.96
N TRP A 11 22.42 11.95 3.77
CA TRP A 11 21.06 11.54 3.45
C TRP A 11 20.12 12.72 3.30
N GLN A 12 20.13 13.66 4.27
CA GLN A 12 19.27 14.85 4.25
C GLN A 12 19.59 15.77 3.07
N ARG A 13 20.85 15.89 2.65
CA ARG A 13 21.22 16.65 1.44
C ARG A 13 20.67 16.01 0.17
N ALA A 14 20.80 14.70 0.05
CA ALA A 14 20.28 13.98 -1.10
C ALA A 14 18.72 14.02 -1.14
N ASP A 15 18.09 13.89 0.01
CA ASP A 15 16.66 14.02 0.20
C ASP A 15 16.15 15.39 -0.27
N ALA A 16 16.70 16.45 0.26
CA ALA A 16 16.33 17.82 -0.10
C ALA A 16 16.56 18.15 -1.59
N ALA A 17 17.52 17.50 -2.23
CA ALA A 17 17.84 17.75 -3.64
C ALA A 17 16.93 16.97 -4.61
N HIS A 18 16.38 15.82 -4.21
CA HIS A 18 15.81 14.88 -5.17
C HIS A 18 14.46 14.27 -4.77
N PHE A 19 14.03 14.38 -3.50
CA PHE A 19 12.83 13.72 -3.04
C PHE A 19 11.71 14.73 -2.73
N LEU A 20 10.59 14.61 -3.45
CA LEU A 20 9.39 15.38 -3.20
C LEU A 20 8.48 14.64 -2.21
N HIS A 21 8.43 15.12 -0.98
CA HIS A 21 7.63 14.50 0.08
C HIS A 21 6.13 14.77 -0.07
N PRO A 22 5.25 13.74 0.01
CA PRO A 22 3.81 13.95 0.11
C PRO A 22 3.43 14.47 1.52
N PHE A 23 2.31 15.17 1.63
CA PHE A 23 1.72 15.65 2.90
C PHE A 23 2.72 16.31 3.86
N THR A 24 3.59 17.15 3.34
CA THR A 24 4.72 17.72 4.09
C THR A 24 4.72 19.24 4.06
N ASP A 25 4.93 19.88 5.22
CA ASP A 25 5.28 21.30 5.27
C ASP A 25 6.74 21.49 4.83
N PHE A 26 6.90 21.93 3.59
CA PHE A 26 8.22 22.13 2.98
C PHE A 26 9.08 23.19 3.67
N GLN A 27 8.46 24.21 4.28
CA GLN A 27 9.23 25.20 5.04
C GLN A 27 9.83 24.61 6.31
N SER A 28 9.07 23.77 7.00
CA SER A 28 9.56 23.05 8.18
C SER A 28 10.61 22.00 7.79
N LEU A 29 10.40 21.27 6.71
CA LEU A 29 11.34 20.29 6.18
C LEU A 29 12.68 20.95 5.81
N ALA A 30 12.66 22.08 5.10
CA ALA A 30 13.86 22.81 4.73
C ALA A 30 14.67 23.32 5.94
N ARG A 31 13.99 23.66 7.06
CA ARG A 31 14.67 24.12 8.28
C ARG A 31 15.23 22.98 9.13
N LYS A 32 14.50 21.87 9.24
CA LYS A 32 14.80 20.79 10.20
C LYS A 32 15.51 19.60 9.55
N GLY A 33 15.38 19.44 8.25
CA GLY A 33 15.73 18.22 7.53
C GLY A 33 14.72 17.09 7.78
N SER A 34 14.79 16.04 6.97
CA SER A 34 14.02 14.83 7.16
C SER A 34 14.63 13.93 8.25
N ARG A 35 13.75 13.21 8.99
CA ARG A 35 14.23 12.14 9.85
C ARG A 35 14.47 10.89 9.03
N ILE A 36 15.68 10.37 9.06
CA ILE A 36 16.08 9.22 8.24
C ILE A 36 15.85 7.92 9.04
N ILE A 37 14.82 7.17 8.72
CA ILE A 37 14.54 5.86 9.33
C ILE A 37 15.40 4.82 8.63
N THR A 38 16.19 4.07 9.40
CA THR A 38 17.19 3.14 8.88
C THR A 38 16.87 1.68 9.17
N ARG A 39 16.11 1.40 10.23
CA ARG A 39 15.79 0.05 10.68
C ARG A 39 14.45 0.04 11.42
N ALA A 40 13.79 -1.12 11.40
CA ALA A 40 12.60 -1.37 12.19
C ALA A 40 12.64 -2.78 12.81
N GLU A 41 12.04 -2.95 14.00
CA GLU A 41 11.98 -4.23 14.69
C GLU A 41 10.78 -4.26 15.67
N GLY A 42 9.94 -5.27 15.58
CA GLY A 42 8.73 -5.38 16.39
C GLY A 42 7.81 -4.16 16.17
N ILE A 43 7.68 -3.32 17.18
CA ILE A 43 6.88 -2.08 17.13
C ILE A 43 7.74 -0.81 17.12
N TYR A 44 9.04 -0.94 16.90
CA TYR A 44 9.98 0.17 16.99
C TYR A 44 10.67 0.46 15.67
N LEU A 45 10.86 1.75 15.41
CA LEU A 45 11.72 2.30 14.37
C LEU A 45 13.03 2.77 14.97
N HIS A 46 14.08 2.78 14.17
CA HIS A 46 15.38 3.37 14.51
C HIS A 46 15.78 4.35 13.42
N ASP A 47 16.17 5.56 13.83
CA ASP A 47 16.67 6.55 12.89
C ASP A 47 18.20 6.51 12.74
N SER A 48 18.71 7.30 11.83
CA SER A 48 20.16 7.40 11.56
C SER A 48 20.96 8.08 12.66
N GLU A 49 20.30 8.70 13.64
CA GLU A 49 20.92 9.34 14.80
C GLU A 49 20.93 8.41 16.03
N GLY A 50 20.40 7.18 15.89
CA GLY A 50 20.37 6.18 16.95
C GLY A 50 19.16 6.24 17.86
N HIS A 51 18.18 7.07 17.58
CA HIS A 51 16.96 7.10 18.37
C HIS A 51 16.10 5.88 18.11
N LYS A 52 15.52 5.33 19.19
CA LYS A 52 14.50 4.28 19.15
C LYS A 52 13.13 4.92 19.33
N ILE A 53 12.25 4.73 18.37
CA ILE A 53 10.95 5.40 18.26
C ILE A 53 9.85 4.36 18.27
N LEU A 54 8.85 4.51 19.11
CA LEU A 54 7.63 3.69 19.05
C LEU A 54 6.81 4.08 17.82
N ASP A 55 6.55 3.12 16.95
CA ASP A 55 5.72 3.31 15.76
C ASP A 55 4.23 3.11 16.09
N ALA A 56 3.60 4.14 16.65
CA ALA A 56 2.17 4.11 16.96
C ALA A 56 1.27 4.22 15.71
N MET A 57 1.84 4.48 14.53
CA MET A 57 1.10 4.56 13.27
C MET A 57 1.18 3.26 12.44
N SER A 58 1.91 2.27 12.91
CA SER A 58 2.10 0.99 12.19
C SER A 58 2.49 1.18 10.72
N GLY A 59 3.51 2.01 10.44
CA GLY A 59 3.95 2.33 9.09
C GLY A 59 2.85 2.97 8.22
N LEU A 60 1.98 3.77 8.80
CA LEU A 60 0.74 4.31 8.22
C LEU A 60 -0.26 3.18 7.86
N TRP A 61 -0.61 2.38 8.90
CA TRP A 61 -1.59 1.27 8.85
C TRP A 61 -1.19 0.07 7.99
N CYS A 62 0.07 -0.04 7.61
CA CYS A 62 0.56 -1.11 6.74
C CYS A 62 1.30 -2.23 7.50
N VAL A 63 1.62 -2.05 8.78
CA VAL A 63 2.44 -2.97 9.58
C VAL A 63 1.66 -3.48 10.80
N ASN A 64 0.51 -4.05 10.57
CA ASN A 64 -0.44 -4.45 11.62
C ASN A 64 0.08 -5.54 12.56
N VAL A 65 1.05 -6.33 12.12
CA VAL A 65 1.64 -7.44 12.90
C VAL A 65 3.08 -7.15 13.36
N GLY A 66 3.55 -5.93 13.18
CA GLY A 66 4.89 -5.50 13.52
C GLY A 66 5.94 -5.80 12.45
N TYR A 67 7.14 -5.28 12.68
CA TYR A 67 8.29 -5.38 11.78
C TYR A 67 9.09 -6.67 12.06
N GLY A 68 9.74 -7.20 11.02
CA GLY A 68 10.70 -8.29 11.15
C GLY A 68 10.07 -9.66 11.41
N ARG A 69 8.81 -9.88 11.06
CA ARG A 69 8.15 -11.19 11.15
C ARG A 69 8.78 -12.15 10.15
N GLN A 70 9.52 -13.13 10.69
CA GLN A 70 10.29 -14.07 9.86
C GLN A 70 9.39 -14.89 8.93
N GLU A 71 8.22 -15.27 9.39
CA GLU A 71 7.26 -16.05 8.60
C GLU A 71 6.83 -15.31 7.32
N LEU A 72 6.66 -13.98 7.41
CA LEU A 72 6.29 -13.15 6.26
C LEU A 72 7.48 -12.95 5.31
N ILE A 73 8.68 -12.77 5.87
CA ILE A 73 9.91 -12.65 5.09
C ILE A 73 10.16 -13.94 4.30
N ASP A 74 10.02 -15.08 4.93
CA ASP A 74 10.23 -16.39 4.30
C ASP A 74 9.18 -16.67 3.22
N ALA A 75 7.92 -16.34 3.48
CA ALA A 75 6.84 -16.48 2.49
C ALA A 75 7.10 -15.61 1.27
N ALA A 76 7.44 -14.33 1.46
CA ALA A 76 7.76 -13.41 0.38
C ALA A 76 9.01 -13.88 -0.39
N THR A 77 10.04 -14.33 0.29
CA THR A 77 11.29 -14.80 -0.33
C THR A 77 11.04 -16.02 -1.21
N ARG A 78 10.30 -17.02 -0.73
CA ARG A 78 9.93 -18.20 -1.52
C ARG A 78 9.16 -17.82 -2.77
N GLN A 79 8.14 -16.95 -2.61
CA GLN A 79 7.32 -16.52 -3.76
C GLN A 79 8.13 -15.74 -4.80
N LEU A 80 9.03 -14.87 -4.37
CA LEU A 80 9.91 -14.11 -5.26
C LEU A 80 10.90 -15.02 -6.02
N GLN A 81 11.32 -16.13 -5.44
CA GLN A 81 12.17 -17.13 -6.09
C GLN A 81 11.42 -17.98 -7.10
N GLU A 82 10.16 -18.33 -6.81
CA GLU A 82 9.35 -19.20 -7.66
C GLU A 82 8.69 -18.42 -8.79
N LEU A 83 7.93 -17.38 -8.45
CA LEU A 83 7.23 -16.52 -9.40
C LEU A 83 7.08 -15.12 -8.82
N PRO A 84 8.01 -14.19 -9.12
CA PRO A 84 8.01 -12.86 -8.52
C PRO A 84 6.85 -11.98 -8.98
N PHE A 85 6.38 -12.19 -10.20
CA PHE A 85 5.26 -11.46 -10.78
C PHE A 85 4.68 -12.18 -11.98
N TYR A 86 3.34 -12.17 -12.10
CA TYR A 86 2.63 -12.39 -13.35
C TYR A 86 1.32 -11.62 -13.37
N ASN A 87 0.84 -11.26 -14.55
CA ASN A 87 -0.42 -10.53 -14.70
C ASN A 87 -1.63 -11.45 -14.49
N ALA A 88 -2.78 -10.83 -14.18
CA ALA A 88 -4.08 -11.51 -14.06
C ALA A 88 -5.02 -11.19 -15.24
N PHE A 89 -4.48 -10.72 -16.38
CA PHE A 89 -5.23 -10.48 -17.61
C PHE A 89 -5.22 -11.71 -18.51
N PHE A 90 -6.05 -11.70 -19.54
CA PHE A 90 -6.07 -12.72 -20.58
C PHE A 90 -6.29 -14.15 -20.07
N GLN A 91 -7.17 -14.32 -19.06
CA GLN A 91 -7.53 -15.62 -18.49
C GLN A 91 -6.38 -16.33 -17.76
N THR A 92 -5.46 -15.56 -17.21
CA THR A 92 -4.38 -16.08 -16.37
C THR A 92 -4.61 -15.70 -14.89
N ALA A 93 -4.12 -16.52 -13.99
CA ALA A 93 -4.13 -16.28 -12.55
C ALA A 93 -2.92 -16.96 -11.90
N THR A 94 -2.60 -16.60 -10.67
CA THR A 94 -1.52 -17.21 -9.89
C THR A 94 -2.09 -17.87 -8.64
N PRO A 95 -1.51 -19.01 -8.19
CA PRO A 95 -2.01 -19.72 -7.00
C PRO A 95 -2.16 -18.82 -5.76
N PRO A 96 -1.19 -17.96 -5.37
CA PRO A 96 -1.36 -17.13 -4.18
C PRO A 96 -2.54 -16.16 -4.25
N ALA A 97 -2.85 -15.64 -5.46
CA ALA A 97 -4.01 -14.75 -5.62
C ALA A 97 -5.33 -15.51 -5.47
N ILE A 98 -5.40 -16.74 -5.99
CA ILE A 98 -6.57 -17.60 -5.86
C ILE A 98 -6.79 -17.98 -4.38
N GLU A 99 -5.76 -18.47 -3.71
CA GLU A 99 -5.82 -18.89 -2.30
C GLU A 99 -6.22 -17.71 -1.38
N LEU A 100 -5.69 -16.52 -1.63
CA LEU A 100 -6.10 -15.34 -0.87
C LEU A 100 -7.57 -14.97 -1.14
N ALA A 101 -8.05 -15.10 -2.38
CA ALA A 101 -9.45 -14.82 -2.70
C ALA A 101 -10.39 -15.83 -2.03
N GLU A 102 -10.03 -17.11 -1.98
CA GLU A 102 -10.78 -18.15 -1.25
C GLU A 102 -10.84 -17.83 0.25
N LEU A 103 -9.70 -17.56 0.87
CA LEU A 103 -9.63 -17.22 2.29
C LEU A 103 -10.48 -15.97 2.62
N LEU A 104 -10.42 -14.94 1.79
CA LEU A 104 -11.24 -13.74 1.98
C LEU A 104 -12.74 -14.04 1.85
N ALA A 105 -13.14 -14.91 0.94
CA ALA A 105 -14.53 -15.33 0.80
C ALA A 105 -15.01 -16.15 2.00
N GLU A 106 -14.15 -16.94 2.64
CA GLU A 106 -14.46 -17.70 3.84
C GLU A 106 -14.66 -16.82 5.08
N VAL A 107 -13.82 -15.78 5.26
CA VAL A 107 -13.86 -14.93 6.47
C VAL A 107 -14.81 -13.74 6.36
N THR A 108 -15.38 -13.49 5.19
CA THR A 108 -16.34 -12.40 4.96
C THR A 108 -17.79 -12.90 4.96
N PRO A 109 -18.79 -12.01 5.10
CA PRO A 109 -20.20 -12.41 4.98
C PRO A 109 -20.51 -13.10 3.65
N PRO A 110 -21.46 -14.06 3.60
CA PRO A 110 -21.64 -15.00 2.49
C PRO A 110 -22.03 -14.36 1.14
N GLN A 111 -22.43 -13.10 1.13
CA GLN A 111 -22.68 -12.36 -0.12
C GLN A 111 -21.40 -11.92 -0.84
N PHE A 112 -20.25 -11.85 -0.14
CA PHE A 112 -18.95 -11.46 -0.73
C PHE A 112 -18.21 -12.70 -1.24
N LYS A 113 -18.54 -13.12 -2.46
CA LYS A 113 -18.01 -14.35 -3.07
C LYS A 113 -16.88 -14.14 -4.07
N HIS A 114 -16.66 -12.90 -4.50
CA HIS A 114 -15.67 -12.57 -5.50
C HIS A 114 -14.81 -11.43 -5.02
N VAL A 115 -13.51 -11.56 -5.21
CA VAL A 115 -12.51 -10.59 -4.76
C VAL A 115 -11.85 -9.95 -5.98
N PHE A 116 -11.79 -8.63 -5.98
CA PHE A 116 -11.01 -7.85 -6.93
C PHE A 116 -9.87 -7.15 -6.19
N PHE A 117 -8.64 -7.49 -6.55
CA PHE A 117 -7.45 -6.86 -5.97
C PHE A 117 -7.12 -5.57 -6.71
N SER A 118 -6.95 -4.48 -5.97
CA SER A 118 -6.58 -3.15 -6.49
C SER A 118 -5.38 -2.60 -5.72
N GLY A 119 -4.66 -1.66 -6.34
CA GLY A 119 -3.49 -1.02 -5.72
C GLY A 119 -3.84 0.04 -4.68
N SER A 120 -5.08 0.54 -4.68
CA SER A 120 -5.55 1.57 -3.73
C SER A 120 -7.06 1.59 -3.60
N GLY A 121 -7.56 2.23 -2.53
CA GLY A 121 -9.00 2.46 -2.36
C GLY A 121 -9.61 3.33 -3.48
N SER A 122 -8.85 4.28 -4.02
CA SER A 122 -9.29 5.11 -5.15
C SER A 122 -9.50 4.29 -6.42
N GLU A 123 -8.57 3.39 -6.75
CA GLU A 123 -8.74 2.45 -7.88
C GLU A 123 -9.91 1.49 -7.66
N GLY A 124 -10.08 1.02 -6.42
CA GLY A 124 -11.23 0.19 -6.05
C GLY A 124 -12.55 0.93 -6.29
N ASN A 125 -12.66 2.18 -5.82
CA ASN A 125 -13.85 3.01 -6.03
C ASN A 125 -14.12 3.29 -7.52
N ASP A 126 -13.10 3.60 -8.30
CA ASP A 126 -13.22 3.79 -9.76
C ASP A 126 -13.77 2.53 -10.45
N THR A 127 -13.28 1.37 -10.03
CA THR A 127 -13.75 0.08 -10.53
C THR A 127 -15.20 -0.16 -10.15
N VAL A 128 -15.59 0.10 -8.89
CA VAL A 128 -16.98 -0.04 -8.41
C VAL A 128 -17.93 0.85 -9.23
N VAL A 129 -17.56 2.11 -9.48
CA VAL A 129 -18.37 3.02 -10.30
C VAL A 129 -18.60 2.47 -11.71
N ARG A 130 -17.55 1.96 -12.35
CA ARG A 130 -17.66 1.35 -13.69
C ARG A 130 -18.52 0.08 -13.67
N MET A 131 -18.37 -0.77 -12.65
CA MET A 131 -19.15 -1.99 -12.50
C MET A 131 -20.64 -1.69 -12.29
N VAL A 132 -20.97 -0.73 -11.40
CA VAL A 132 -22.35 -0.31 -11.14
C VAL A 132 -23.01 0.24 -12.41
N ARG A 133 -22.31 1.12 -13.13
CA ARG A 133 -22.82 1.63 -14.41
C ARG A 133 -23.08 0.50 -15.41
N ARG A 134 -22.10 -0.38 -15.60
CA ARG A 134 -22.24 -1.50 -16.52
C ARG A 134 -23.35 -2.47 -16.12
N TYR A 135 -23.52 -2.72 -14.83
CA TYR A 135 -24.62 -3.55 -14.31
C TYR A 135 -25.99 -2.98 -14.72
N TRP A 136 -26.22 -1.71 -14.47
CA TRP A 136 -27.48 -1.05 -14.82
C TRP A 136 -27.70 -0.95 -16.33
N ASP A 137 -26.65 -0.67 -17.10
CA ASP A 137 -26.74 -0.67 -18.57
C ASP A 137 -27.18 -2.03 -19.12
N LEU A 138 -26.76 -3.13 -18.50
CA LEU A 138 -27.15 -4.48 -18.90
C LEU A 138 -28.59 -4.84 -18.51
N LEU A 139 -29.14 -4.24 -17.46
CA LEU A 139 -30.53 -4.45 -17.03
C LEU A 139 -31.55 -3.63 -17.86
N GLY A 140 -31.12 -2.70 -18.65
CA GLY A 140 -31.96 -1.88 -19.53
C GLY A 140 -31.69 -0.37 -19.39
N PRO A 141 -32.28 0.46 -20.24
CA PRO A 141 -32.00 1.88 -20.25
C PRO A 141 -32.44 2.54 -18.93
N VAL A 142 -31.53 3.20 -18.27
CA VAL A 142 -31.78 4.05 -17.09
C VAL A 142 -32.00 5.48 -17.51
N SER A 143 -32.97 6.14 -16.90
CA SER A 143 -33.40 7.51 -17.26
C SER A 143 -32.47 8.63 -16.75
N TYR A 144 -31.42 8.30 -15.99
CA TYR A 144 -30.49 9.28 -15.45
C TYR A 144 -29.06 9.01 -15.93
N THR A 145 -28.38 10.08 -16.31
CA THR A 145 -27.04 10.04 -16.91
C THR A 145 -25.93 10.50 -15.95
N HIS A 146 -26.28 10.84 -14.69
CA HIS A 146 -25.31 11.39 -13.74
C HIS A 146 -25.19 10.53 -12.50
N LEU A 147 -23.99 10.02 -12.25
CA LEU A 147 -23.53 9.54 -10.94
C LEU A 147 -22.90 10.74 -10.21
N THR A 148 -23.56 11.22 -9.18
CA THR A 148 -22.93 12.13 -8.23
C THR A 148 -22.17 11.29 -7.23
N LEU A 149 -20.84 11.26 -7.33
CA LEU A 149 -19.99 10.73 -6.25
C LEU A 149 -20.08 11.72 -5.08
N PRO A 150 -20.28 11.23 -3.84
CA PRO A 150 -20.09 12.09 -2.69
C PRO A 150 -18.66 12.60 -2.71
N THR A 151 -18.49 13.92 -2.73
CA THR A 151 -17.16 14.53 -2.60
C THR A 151 -16.72 14.32 -1.16
N ILE A 152 -15.99 13.27 -0.91
CA ILE A 152 -15.31 13.11 0.36
C ILE A 152 -14.09 14.02 0.28
N CYS A 153 -14.23 15.24 0.80
CA CYS A 153 -13.09 16.04 1.18
C CYS A 153 -12.46 15.36 2.42
N SER A 154 -11.48 14.52 2.20
CA SER A 154 -10.52 14.21 3.24
C SER A 154 -9.52 15.37 3.26
N VAL A 155 -9.63 16.21 4.27
CA VAL A 155 -8.62 17.22 4.62
C VAL A 155 -7.46 16.51 5.29
#